data_31b7467d04d7e13df54be732bfe3714d
#
_entry.id   31b7467d04d7e13df54be732bfe3714d
#
_cell.length_a   1.000
_cell.length_b   1.000
_cell.length_c   1.000
_cell.angle_alpha   90.00
_cell.angle_beta   90.00
_cell.angle_gamma   90.00
#
_symmetry.space_group_name_H-M   'P 1'
#
loop_
_entity.id
_entity.type
_entity.pdbx_description
1 polymer ?
#
loop_
_entity_poly.entity_id
_entity_poly.type
_entity_poly.pdbx_seq_one_letter_code
_entity_poly.pdbx_strand_id
1 'polypeptide(L)'
;MTDNHPSPDYSRPQFPAHNEPRVWVITAGDSPTGISVTRKILAHGDYALVGLAHTNLDRDECRRDGFEAFMVEVESHSDEGWGERLKPVPLDIRMMGECQAVVADAIATFGKIDILLCCTSQALIGTVEELAASQQTSNLVRDQFEVNYFGPLNIVKASLPHMRRQRSGHIMILSSITSHIGTPGLGMYCAAGWALEGFCDSLAYEIAPFNVKLTIFECSIEIGILTNLVTSVPPIVPAYSPSVNHAPLFRVLLNRLIPRLPNSEAQGQQNRNQNPGEDGPFSVPEVISTYPPLSSAHLEVLTAETVYAITAIGGHENPPSRHIVGQEGVASVKEKLKTVSEELEDFIQSSFAVDFAADSAACRPPKDGDTSMGGIEQ
;
A
#
# COMPACT_ATOMS: atom_id res chain seq x y z
N MET A 1 35.00 2.10 -2.96
CA MET A 1 34.94 3.38 -2.22
C MET A 1 33.69 3.33 -1.42
N THR A 2 33.79 3.07 -0.14
CA THR A 2 32.65 3.10 0.79
C THR A 2 32.40 4.56 1.11
N ASP A 3 31.38 5.15 0.48
CA ASP A 3 30.91 6.48 0.82
C ASP A 3 30.40 6.45 2.27
N ASN A 4 31.22 6.98 3.15
CA ASN A 4 30.94 7.10 4.57
C ASN A 4 30.03 8.33 4.77
N HIS A 5 28.79 8.29 4.22
CA HIS A 5 27.78 9.24 4.59
C HIS A 5 27.29 8.90 6.01
N PRO A 6 27.29 9.86 6.94
CA PRO A 6 26.68 9.63 8.26
C PRO A 6 25.23 9.19 8.05
N SER A 7 24.80 8.19 8.79
CA SER A 7 23.40 7.74 8.79
C SER A 7 22.49 8.94 9.06
N PRO A 8 21.42 9.13 8.31
CA PRO A 8 20.48 10.21 8.54
C PRO A 8 19.94 10.15 9.97
N ASP A 9 19.81 11.30 10.61
CA ASP A 9 19.15 11.39 11.92
C ASP A 9 17.61 11.32 11.72
N TYR A 10 17.06 10.13 11.69
CA TYR A 10 15.62 9.89 11.52
C TYR A 10 14.76 10.45 12.67
N SER A 11 15.37 10.91 13.76
CA SER A 11 14.63 11.54 14.86
C SER A 11 14.08 12.93 14.52
N ARG A 12 14.69 13.60 13.52
CA ARG A 12 14.30 14.95 13.11
C ARG A 12 13.61 14.92 11.75
N PRO A 13 12.28 15.10 11.69
CA PRO A 13 11.57 15.18 10.42
C PRO A 13 12.08 16.36 9.59
N GLN A 14 12.23 16.13 8.30
CA GLN A 14 12.54 17.19 7.35
C GLN A 14 11.29 17.46 6.53
N PHE A 15 10.63 18.57 6.81
CA PHE A 15 9.51 19.00 5.99
C PHE A 15 10.01 19.95 4.88
N PRO A 16 9.52 19.82 3.65
CA PRO A 16 9.78 20.81 2.61
C PRO A 16 9.31 22.19 3.06
N ALA A 17 10.11 23.23 2.79
CA ALA A 17 9.75 24.59 3.17
C ALA A 17 8.39 25.01 2.59
N HIS A 18 7.55 25.63 3.39
CA HIS A 18 6.25 26.19 2.99
C HIS A 18 5.93 27.42 3.83
N ASN A 19 5.10 28.31 3.28
CA ASN A 19 4.78 29.59 3.92
C ASN A 19 3.54 29.54 4.82
N GLU A 20 2.68 28.52 4.63
CA GLU A 20 1.44 28.37 5.36
C GLU A 20 1.28 26.91 5.83
N PRO A 21 0.64 26.67 6.98
CA PRO A 21 0.35 25.30 7.43
C PRO A 21 -0.37 24.48 6.36
N ARG A 22 0.03 23.25 6.19
CA ARG A 22 -0.57 22.29 5.24
C ARG A 22 -1.66 21.49 5.91
N VAL A 23 -2.61 21.04 5.13
CA VAL A 23 -3.69 20.16 5.56
C VAL A 23 -3.44 18.75 5.03
N TRP A 24 -3.25 17.83 5.95
CA TRP A 24 -3.05 16.41 5.68
C TRP A 24 -4.35 15.64 5.93
N VAL A 25 -4.74 14.76 5.02
CA VAL A 25 -5.78 13.75 5.20
C VAL A 25 -5.11 12.39 5.23
N ILE A 26 -5.29 11.63 6.32
CA ILE A 26 -4.61 10.35 6.58
C ILE A 26 -5.67 9.26 6.74
N THR A 27 -5.62 8.18 5.95
CA THR A 27 -6.70 7.19 5.90
C THR A 27 -6.70 6.16 7.04
N ALA A 28 -5.59 5.98 7.73
CA ALA A 28 -5.48 5.08 8.88
C ALA A 28 -4.75 5.77 10.03
N GLY A 29 -5.38 6.82 10.57
CA GLY A 29 -4.82 7.63 11.64
C GLY A 29 -4.63 6.89 12.96
N ASP A 30 -5.36 5.80 13.16
CA ASP A 30 -5.29 4.89 14.30
C ASP A 30 -4.16 3.84 14.17
N SER A 31 -3.52 3.74 13.00
CA SER A 31 -2.40 2.82 12.81
C SER A 31 -1.11 3.36 13.47
N PRO A 32 -0.18 2.50 13.87
CA PRO A 32 1.10 2.94 14.42
C PRO A 32 1.86 3.91 13.51
N THR A 33 1.84 3.66 12.20
CA THR A 33 2.41 4.57 11.21
C THR A 33 1.62 5.88 11.11
N GLY A 34 0.29 5.80 11.07
CA GLY A 34 -0.60 6.97 11.03
C GLY A 34 -0.43 7.87 12.25
N ILE A 35 -0.41 7.30 13.46
CA ILE A 35 -0.14 8.03 14.71
C ILE A 35 1.23 8.71 14.66
N SER A 36 2.28 7.97 14.24
CA SER A 36 3.64 8.49 14.21
C SER A 36 3.81 9.63 13.21
N VAL A 37 3.18 9.52 12.02
CA VAL A 37 3.15 10.61 11.02
C VAL A 37 2.37 11.81 11.56
N THR A 38 1.19 11.59 12.13
CA THR A 38 0.34 12.65 12.68
C THR A 38 1.05 13.43 13.77
N ARG A 39 1.75 12.75 14.69
CA ARG A 39 2.57 13.38 15.71
C ARG A 39 3.60 14.35 15.12
N LYS A 40 4.30 13.95 14.07
CA LYS A 40 5.29 14.79 13.40
C LYS A 40 4.66 15.98 12.67
N ILE A 41 3.51 15.78 12.03
CA ILE A 41 2.73 16.84 11.37
C ILE A 41 2.30 17.91 12.36
N LEU A 42 1.73 17.51 13.50
CA LEU A 42 1.28 18.44 14.54
C LEU A 42 2.45 19.20 15.18
N ALA A 43 3.56 18.51 15.47
CA ALA A 43 4.78 19.14 15.98
C ALA A 43 5.39 20.14 14.99
N HIS A 44 5.19 19.92 13.67
CA HIS A 44 5.64 20.85 12.64
C HIS A 44 4.74 22.09 12.51
N GLY A 45 3.51 22.04 13.00
CA GLY A 45 2.55 23.13 12.92
C GLY A 45 1.49 22.97 11.82
N ASP A 46 1.46 21.84 11.12
CA ASP A 46 0.47 21.52 10.11
C ASP A 46 -0.84 20.98 10.71
N TYR A 47 -1.87 20.88 9.89
CA TYR A 47 -3.18 20.33 10.25
C TYR A 47 -3.30 18.88 9.78
N ALA A 48 -3.98 18.05 10.57
CA ALA A 48 -4.23 16.66 10.25
C ALA A 48 -5.72 16.30 10.46
N LEU A 49 -6.37 15.79 9.41
CA LEU A 49 -7.61 15.06 9.51
C LEU A 49 -7.28 13.57 9.39
N VAL A 50 -7.63 12.79 10.42
CA VAL A 50 -7.26 11.38 10.52
C VAL A 50 -8.48 10.49 10.49
N GLY A 51 -8.54 9.60 9.51
CA GLY A 51 -9.58 8.60 9.36
C GLY A 51 -9.37 7.43 10.32
N LEU A 52 -10.43 7.04 11.00
CA LEU A 52 -10.45 5.94 11.96
C LEU A 52 -11.44 4.87 11.48
N ALA A 53 -10.98 3.66 11.28
CA ALA A 53 -11.85 2.55 10.93
C ALA A 53 -12.50 1.97 12.19
N HIS A 54 -13.75 2.31 12.49
CA HIS A 54 -14.47 1.83 13.67
C HIS A 54 -14.42 0.32 13.85
N THR A 55 -14.57 -0.43 12.76
CA THR A 55 -14.49 -1.90 12.81
C THR A 55 -13.13 -2.42 13.30
N ASN A 56 -12.08 -1.63 13.16
CA ASN A 56 -10.75 -1.98 13.61
C ASN A 56 -10.58 -1.64 15.10
N LEU A 57 -11.03 -0.47 15.53
CA LEU A 57 -10.96 -0.04 16.94
C LEU A 57 -11.82 -0.92 17.85
N ASP A 58 -12.98 -1.38 17.38
CA ASP A 58 -13.86 -2.26 18.14
C ASP A 58 -13.28 -3.68 18.31
N ARG A 59 -12.45 -4.13 17.39
CA ARG A 59 -11.89 -5.50 17.36
C ARG A 59 -10.50 -5.61 17.94
N ASP A 60 -9.76 -4.51 18.08
CA ASP A 60 -8.36 -4.51 18.51
C ASP A 60 -8.13 -3.53 19.67
N GLU A 61 -8.01 -4.08 20.88
CA GLU A 61 -7.71 -3.32 22.09
C GLU A 61 -6.36 -2.59 21.97
N CYS A 62 -5.32 -3.23 21.44
CA CYS A 62 -4.00 -2.61 21.35
C CYS A 62 -3.99 -1.39 20.44
N ARG A 63 -4.77 -1.43 19.34
CA ARG A 63 -4.88 -0.32 18.40
C ARG A 63 -5.69 0.83 19.00
N ARG A 64 -6.78 0.50 19.70
CA ARG A 64 -7.58 1.46 20.45
C ARG A 64 -6.74 2.13 21.54
N ASP A 65 -6.09 1.34 22.39
CA ASP A 65 -5.26 1.84 23.49
C ASP A 65 -4.13 2.74 22.98
N GLY A 66 -3.50 2.36 21.85
CA GLY A 66 -2.47 3.16 21.20
C GLY A 66 -2.99 4.52 20.71
N PHE A 67 -4.19 4.55 20.13
CA PHE A 67 -4.80 5.79 19.70
C PHE A 67 -5.30 6.64 20.86
N GLU A 68 -5.87 6.03 21.91
CA GLU A 68 -6.26 6.74 23.14
C GLU A 68 -5.04 7.37 23.83
N ALA A 69 -3.94 6.64 23.93
CA ALA A 69 -2.68 7.19 24.47
C ALA A 69 -2.18 8.38 23.65
N PHE A 70 -2.31 8.32 22.32
CA PHE A 70 -1.97 9.45 21.46
C PHE A 70 -2.91 10.65 21.67
N MET A 71 -4.20 10.43 21.91
CA MET A 71 -5.12 11.53 22.22
C MET A 71 -4.78 12.22 23.56
N VAL A 72 -4.36 11.46 24.58
CA VAL A 72 -3.83 12.02 25.84
C VAL A 72 -2.56 12.85 25.59
N GLU A 73 -1.67 12.39 24.71
CA GLU A 73 -0.50 13.16 24.29
C GLU A 73 -0.90 14.48 23.61
N VAL A 74 -1.90 14.45 22.71
CA VAL A 74 -2.44 15.66 22.06
C VAL A 74 -2.97 16.67 23.07
N GLU A 75 -3.68 16.22 24.10
CA GLU A 75 -4.19 17.07 25.18
C GLU A 75 -3.03 17.70 25.98
N SER A 76 -1.94 16.98 26.19
CA SER A 76 -0.76 17.49 26.88
C SER A 76 -0.02 18.60 26.12
N HIS A 77 -0.23 18.70 24.80
CA HIS A 77 0.32 19.75 23.93
C HIS A 77 -0.72 20.82 23.56
N SER A 78 -1.69 21.06 24.46
CA SER A 78 -2.71 22.09 24.27
C SER A 78 -2.14 23.49 24.07
N ASP A 79 -1.05 23.81 24.75
CA ASP A 79 -0.33 25.11 24.63
C ASP A 79 0.26 25.31 23.23
N GLU A 80 0.57 24.22 22.53
CA GLU A 80 1.04 24.21 21.14
C GLU A 80 -0.11 24.17 20.12
N GLY A 81 -1.37 24.08 20.57
CA GLY A 81 -2.56 24.05 19.73
C GLY A 81 -2.75 22.74 18.94
N TRP A 82 -2.24 21.61 19.45
CA TRP A 82 -2.37 20.32 18.75
C TRP A 82 -3.83 19.91 18.60
N GLY A 83 -4.65 20.09 19.64
CA GLY A 83 -6.08 19.75 19.61
C GLY A 83 -6.89 20.51 18.57
N GLU A 84 -6.54 21.77 18.29
CA GLU A 84 -7.19 22.60 17.26
C GLU A 84 -6.78 22.20 15.84
N ARG A 85 -5.60 21.57 15.69
CA ARG A 85 -5.04 21.16 14.41
C ARG A 85 -5.26 19.70 14.07
N LEU A 86 -5.81 18.90 14.99
CA LEU A 86 -6.13 17.50 14.78
C LEU A 86 -7.64 17.30 14.72
N LYS A 87 -8.10 16.58 13.69
CA LYS A 87 -9.51 16.18 13.57
C LYS A 87 -9.64 14.68 13.29
N PRO A 88 -9.91 13.85 14.28
CA PRO A 88 -10.28 12.46 14.08
C PRO A 88 -11.71 12.34 13.49
N VAL A 89 -11.89 11.47 12.50
CA VAL A 89 -13.19 11.23 11.86
C VAL A 89 -13.36 9.74 11.55
N PRO A 90 -14.60 9.20 11.58
CA PRO A 90 -14.85 7.84 11.13
C PRO A 90 -14.57 7.73 9.62
N LEU A 91 -13.89 6.65 9.22
CA LEU A 91 -13.59 6.39 7.81
C LEU A 91 -13.39 4.89 7.53
N ASP A 92 -14.33 4.33 6.80
CA ASP A 92 -14.12 3.09 6.07
C ASP A 92 -13.89 3.42 4.58
N ILE A 93 -12.64 3.30 4.13
CA ILE A 93 -12.26 3.66 2.75
C ILE A 93 -12.96 2.81 1.68
N ARG A 94 -13.54 1.65 2.05
CA ARG A 94 -14.34 0.83 1.15
C ARG A 94 -15.66 1.55 0.78
N MET A 95 -16.11 2.45 1.62
CA MET A 95 -17.37 3.17 1.47
C MET A 95 -17.15 4.54 0.83
N MET A 96 -17.51 4.67 -0.44
CA MET A 96 -17.37 5.95 -1.18
C MET A 96 -18.05 7.12 -0.46
N GLY A 97 -19.21 6.89 0.17
CA GLY A 97 -19.94 7.93 0.89
C GLY A 97 -19.16 8.47 2.09
N GLU A 98 -18.44 7.61 2.83
CA GLU A 98 -17.59 8.03 3.94
C GLU A 98 -16.35 8.77 3.43
N CYS A 99 -15.74 8.31 2.35
CA CYS A 99 -14.64 9.03 1.70
C CYS A 99 -15.05 10.45 1.28
N GLN A 100 -16.24 10.61 0.70
CA GLN A 100 -16.79 11.93 0.32
C GLN A 100 -17.08 12.79 1.55
N ALA A 101 -17.63 12.23 2.61
CA ALA A 101 -17.91 12.94 3.85
C ALA A 101 -16.62 13.46 4.51
N VAL A 102 -15.58 12.62 4.59
CA VAL A 102 -14.27 12.98 5.15
C VAL A 102 -13.62 14.10 4.35
N VAL A 103 -13.66 14.04 3.03
CA VAL A 103 -13.12 15.09 2.16
C VAL A 103 -13.91 16.40 2.32
N ALA A 104 -15.24 16.33 2.36
CA ALA A 104 -16.08 17.50 2.57
C ALA A 104 -15.80 18.13 3.95
N ASP A 105 -15.59 17.32 4.96
CA ASP A 105 -15.28 17.76 6.32
C ASP A 105 -13.89 18.43 6.40
N ALA A 106 -12.88 17.89 5.71
CA ALA A 106 -11.56 18.51 5.61
C ALA A 106 -11.65 19.91 4.98
N ILE A 107 -12.41 20.04 3.89
CA ILE A 107 -12.62 21.32 3.21
C ILE A 107 -13.42 22.30 4.08
N ALA A 108 -14.47 21.83 4.76
CA ALA A 108 -15.29 22.66 5.63
C ALA A 108 -14.51 23.20 6.84
N THR A 109 -13.62 22.35 7.41
CA THR A 109 -12.86 22.66 8.63
C THR A 109 -11.60 23.47 8.32
N PHE A 110 -10.83 23.07 7.32
CA PHE A 110 -9.50 23.62 7.06
C PHE A 110 -9.39 24.37 5.71
N GLY A 111 -10.43 24.38 4.91
CA GLY A 111 -10.51 25.13 3.64
C GLY A 111 -9.83 24.47 2.45
N LYS A 112 -8.93 23.50 2.66
CA LYS A 112 -8.12 22.88 1.60
C LYS A 112 -7.71 21.46 1.96
N ILE A 113 -7.15 20.74 0.99
CA ILE A 113 -6.40 19.50 1.18
C ILE A 113 -5.10 19.63 0.41
N ASP A 114 -3.97 19.72 1.12
CA ASP A 114 -2.65 19.81 0.50
C ASP A 114 -2.06 18.41 0.26
N ILE A 115 -2.24 17.48 1.21
CA ILE A 115 -1.65 16.16 1.15
C ILE A 115 -2.69 15.11 1.54
N LEU A 116 -2.85 14.09 0.70
CA LEU A 116 -3.62 12.89 0.98
C LEU A 116 -2.65 11.73 1.19
N LEU A 117 -2.59 11.15 2.40
CA LEU A 117 -1.81 9.95 2.70
C LEU A 117 -2.73 8.74 2.80
N CYS A 118 -2.64 7.85 1.83
CA CYS A 118 -3.29 6.54 1.82
C CYS A 118 -2.37 5.51 2.47
N CYS A 119 -2.63 5.16 3.72
CA CYS A 119 -1.83 4.21 4.50
C CYS A 119 -2.67 3.06 5.09
N THR A 120 -3.94 2.94 4.70
CA THR A 120 -4.78 1.80 5.07
C THR A 120 -4.38 0.58 4.27
N SER A 121 -4.11 -0.53 4.95
CA SER A 121 -3.77 -1.82 4.34
C SER A 121 -4.21 -2.97 5.24
N GLN A 122 -4.34 -4.16 4.67
CA GLN A 122 -4.48 -5.41 5.41
C GLN A 122 -3.76 -6.52 4.65
N ALA A 123 -3.29 -7.54 5.36
CA ALA A 123 -2.58 -8.66 4.76
C ALA A 123 -3.32 -9.98 5.02
N LEU A 124 -3.48 -10.78 3.97
CA LEU A 124 -4.04 -12.12 4.02
C LEU A 124 -2.92 -13.13 3.69
N ILE A 125 -2.61 -14.00 4.66
CA ILE A 125 -1.59 -15.02 4.54
C ILE A 125 -2.24 -16.37 4.23
N GLY A 126 -1.85 -16.97 3.12
CA GLY A 126 -2.31 -18.28 2.69
C GLY A 126 -1.82 -18.64 1.30
N THR A 127 -1.75 -19.93 0.99
CA THR A 127 -1.51 -20.37 -0.39
C THR A 127 -2.77 -20.17 -1.24
N VAL A 128 -2.62 -20.10 -2.56
CA VAL A 128 -3.74 -19.85 -3.48
C VAL A 128 -4.86 -20.87 -3.31
N GLU A 129 -4.52 -22.15 -3.12
CA GLU A 129 -5.51 -23.22 -2.94
C GLU A 129 -6.24 -23.12 -1.58
N GLU A 130 -5.54 -22.76 -0.52
CA GLU A 130 -6.15 -22.53 0.80
C GLU A 130 -7.09 -21.33 0.81
N LEU A 131 -6.71 -20.26 0.10
CA LEU A 131 -7.54 -19.07 -0.06
C LEU A 131 -8.80 -19.32 -0.91
N ALA A 132 -8.79 -20.37 -1.74
CA ALA A 132 -9.95 -20.80 -2.52
C ALA A 132 -10.77 -21.93 -1.86
N ALA A 133 -10.35 -22.42 -0.71
CA ALA A 133 -10.90 -23.65 -0.10
C ALA A 133 -12.35 -23.49 0.41
N SER A 134 -12.79 -22.28 0.72
CA SER A 134 -14.15 -22.02 1.23
C SER A 134 -14.70 -20.67 0.75
N GLN A 135 -16.01 -20.49 0.88
CA GLN A 135 -16.62 -19.17 0.62
C GLN A 135 -16.09 -18.10 1.58
N GLN A 136 -15.79 -18.47 2.82
CA GLN A 136 -15.23 -17.55 3.81
C GLN A 136 -13.86 -17.03 3.38
N THR A 137 -12.95 -17.93 2.99
CA THR A 137 -11.62 -17.52 2.52
C THR A 137 -11.67 -16.72 1.22
N SER A 138 -12.58 -17.09 0.30
CA SER A 138 -12.84 -16.29 -0.92
C SER A 138 -13.37 -14.89 -0.62
N ASN A 139 -14.19 -14.73 0.42
CA ASN A 139 -14.65 -13.41 0.85
C ASN A 139 -13.51 -12.58 1.44
N LEU A 140 -12.59 -13.19 2.20
CA LEU A 140 -11.40 -12.48 2.71
C LEU A 140 -10.50 -11.98 1.57
N VAL A 141 -10.36 -12.75 0.48
CA VAL A 141 -9.62 -12.31 -0.71
C VAL A 141 -10.27 -11.06 -1.33
N ARG A 142 -11.60 -11.08 -1.47
CA ARG A 142 -12.33 -9.90 -1.99
C ARG A 142 -12.19 -8.69 -1.07
N ASP A 143 -12.36 -8.90 0.24
CA ASP A 143 -12.22 -7.84 1.24
C ASP A 143 -10.81 -7.23 1.23
N GLN A 144 -9.77 -8.03 1.02
CA GLN A 144 -8.41 -7.51 0.84
C GLN A 144 -8.28 -6.59 -0.38
N PHE A 145 -8.90 -6.92 -1.51
CA PHE A 145 -8.92 -6.04 -2.68
C PHE A 145 -9.76 -4.78 -2.43
N GLU A 146 -10.87 -4.91 -1.71
CA GLU A 146 -11.68 -3.75 -1.30
C GLU A 146 -10.88 -2.76 -0.45
N VAL A 147 -10.06 -3.26 0.48
CA VAL A 147 -9.24 -2.41 1.35
C VAL A 147 -8.00 -1.89 0.63
N ASN A 148 -7.23 -2.79 -0.03
CA ASN A 148 -5.88 -2.45 -0.52
C ASN A 148 -5.88 -1.82 -1.92
N TYR A 149 -6.96 -1.97 -2.69
CA TYR A 149 -7.07 -1.43 -4.04
C TYR A 149 -8.24 -0.45 -4.19
N PHE A 150 -9.48 -0.91 -4.00
CA PHE A 150 -10.65 -0.04 -4.21
C PHE A 150 -10.76 1.07 -3.18
N GLY A 151 -10.35 0.83 -1.94
CA GLY A 151 -10.36 1.83 -0.88
C GLY A 151 -9.51 3.05 -1.20
N PRO A 152 -8.21 2.91 -1.51
CA PRO A 152 -7.39 4.02 -1.98
C PRO A 152 -7.97 4.74 -3.20
N LEU A 153 -8.55 4.00 -4.16
CA LEU A 153 -9.23 4.61 -5.31
C LEU A 153 -10.41 5.49 -4.89
N ASN A 154 -11.19 5.06 -3.90
CA ASN A 154 -12.36 5.80 -3.43
C ASN A 154 -11.97 7.14 -2.82
N ILE A 155 -11.02 7.16 -1.90
CA ILE A 155 -10.59 8.41 -1.25
C ILE A 155 -9.85 9.33 -2.22
N VAL A 156 -9.07 8.79 -3.16
CA VAL A 156 -8.45 9.55 -4.24
C VAL A 156 -9.53 10.19 -5.12
N LYS A 157 -10.52 9.43 -5.58
CA LYS A 157 -11.64 9.96 -6.38
C LYS A 157 -12.40 11.05 -5.65
N ALA A 158 -12.61 10.91 -4.33
CA ALA A 158 -13.28 11.93 -3.53
C ALA A 158 -12.44 13.22 -3.43
N SER A 159 -11.12 13.12 -3.31
CA SER A 159 -10.21 14.26 -3.12
C SER A 159 -9.87 15.00 -4.42
N LEU A 160 -9.76 14.29 -5.54
CA LEU A 160 -9.32 14.84 -6.83
C LEU A 160 -10.09 16.09 -7.31
N PRO A 161 -11.43 16.18 -7.22
CA PRO A 161 -12.16 17.37 -7.65
C PRO A 161 -11.73 18.64 -6.89
N HIS A 162 -11.35 18.50 -5.63
CA HIS A 162 -10.88 19.61 -4.79
C HIS A 162 -9.45 20.01 -5.14
N MET A 163 -8.51 19.06 -5.18
CA MET A 163 -7.12 19.28 -5.57
C MET A 163 -7.01 19.87 -6.99
N ARG A 164 -7.83 19.39 -7.92
CA ARG A 164 -7.88 19.93 -9.29
C ARG A 164 -8.33 21.41 -9.33
N ARG A 165 -9.34 21.78 -8.53
CA ARG A 165 -9.77 23.19 -8.41
C ARG A 165 -8.71 24.07 -7.76
N GLN A 166 -8.03 23.55 -6.74
CA GLN A 166 -6.89 24.18 -6.08
C GLN A 166 -5.68 24.38 -7.00
N ARG A 167 -5.55 23.55 -8.04
CA ARG A 167 -4.34 23.40 -8.87
C ARG A 167 -3.10 23.08 -8.04
N SER A 168 -3.29 22.37 -6.98
CA SER A 168 -2.21 21.87 -6.09
C SER A 168 -2.73 20.69 -5.28
N GLY A 169 -1.83 19.83 -4.89
CA GLY A 169 -2.09 18.68 -4.04
C GLY A 169 -1.02 17.62 -4.21
N HIS A 170 -0.85 16.79 -3.20
CA HIS A 170 0.06 15.65 -3.25
C HIS A 170 -0.65 14.40 -2.73
N ILE A 171 -0.84 13.42 -3.59
CA ILE A 171 -1.36 12.09 -3.26
C ILE A 171 -0.18 11.19 -2.93
N MET A 172 -0.17 10.62 -1.74
CA MET A 172 0.87 9.75 -1.25
C MET A 172 0.27 8.39 -0.93
N ILE A 173 0.80 7.35 -1.56
CA ILE A 173 0.34 5.97 -1.40
C ILE A 173 1.41 5.17 -0.67
N LEU A 174 1.05 4.62 0.48
CA LEU A 174 1.92 3.70 1.20
C LEU A 174 1.70 2.29 0.65
N SER A 175 2.67 1.78 -0.09
CA SER A 175 2.74 0.46 -0.68
C SER A 175 3.83 -0.37 0.00
N SER A 176 4.17 -1.50 -0.56
CA SER A 176 5.22 -2.40 -0.07
C SER A 176 6.10 -2.86 -1.23
N ILE A 177 7.34 -3.19 -0.95
CA ILE A 177 8.26 -3.84 -1.91
C ILE A 177 7.69 -5.12 -2.50
N THR A 178 6.67 -5.72 -1.87
CA THR A 178 5.93 -6.88 -2.40
C THR A 178 5.14 -6.56 -3.66
N SER A 179 4.96 -5.29 -4.01
CA SER A 179 4.45 -4.85 -5.31
C SER A 179 5.50 -4.94 -6.44
N HIS A 180 6.73 -5.32 -6.13
CA HIS A 180 7.78 -5.66 -7.11
C HIS A 180 8.28 -7.08 -6.95
N ILE A 181 8.15 -7.65 -5.74
CA ILE A 181 8.69 -8.95 -5.38
C ILE A 181 7.55 -9.86 -4.98
N GLY A 182 7.23 -10.84 -5.84
CA GLY A 182 6.24 -11.86 -5.50
C GLY A 182 6.67 -12.64 -4.26
N THR A 183 5.81 -12.66 -3.23
CA THR A 183 6.12 -13.26 -1.94
C THR A 183 5.24 -14.47 -1.70
N PRO A 184 5.81 -15.68 -1.51
CA PRO A 184 5.03 -16.89 -1.24
C PRO A 184 4.12 -16.73 -0.01
N GLY A 185 2.86 -17.15 -0.12
CA GLY A 185 1.86 -17.00 0.94
C GLY A 185 1.22 -15.61 1.05
N LEU A 186 1.69 -14.63 0.28
CA LEU A 186 1.12 -13.26 0.18
C LEU A 186 0.63 -12.93 -1.24
N GLY A 187 0.35 -13.92 -2.07
CA GLY A 187 0.04 -13.70 -3.50
C GLY A 187 -1.08 -12.69 -3.74
N MET A 188 -2.16 -12.72 -2.95
CA MET A 188 -3.26 -11.76 -3.08
C MET A 188 -2.90 -10.36 -2.58
N TYR A 189 -2.03 -10.27 -1.56
CA TYR A 189 -1.49 -9.00 -1.10
C TYR A 189 -0.60 -8.35 -2.16
N CYS A 190 0.32 -9.12 -2.74
CA CYS A 190 1.16 -8.67 -3.86
C CYS A 190 0.31 -8.21 -5.04
N ALA A 191 -0.70 -9.01 -5.44
CA ALA A 191 -1.58 -8.68 -6.57
C ALA A 191 -2.35 -7.37 -6.37
N ALA A 192 -2.88 -7.12 -5.18
CA ALA A 192 -3.56 -5.86 -4.86
C ALA A 192 -2.60 -4.66 -4.91
N GLY A 193 -1.36 -4.82 -4.41
CA GLY A 193 -0.32 -3.81 -4.50
C GLY A 193 0.06 -3.48 -5.96
N TRP A 194 0.32 -4.48 -6.78
CA TRP A 194 0.59 -4.31 -8.21
C TRP A 194 -0.56 -3.59 -8.94
N ALA A 195 -1.81 -3.97 -8.62
CA ALA A 195 -2.98 -3.30 -9.19
C ALA A 195 -3.05 -1.83 -8.81
N LEU A 196 -2.79 -1.50 -7.54
CA LEU A 196 -2.78 -0.13 -7.05
C LEU A 196 -1.68 0.70 -7.71
N GLU A 197 -0.47 0.17 -7.82
CA GLU A 197 0.66 0.88 -8.44
C GLU A 197 0.43 1.13 -9.93
N GLY A 198 -0.08 0.13 -10.66
CA GLY A 198 -0.45 0.32 -12.07
C GLY A 198 -1.53 1.38 -12.28
N PHE A 199 -2.52 1.46 -11.36
CA PHE A 199 -3.48 2.56 -11.34
C PHE A 199 -2.81 3.91 -11.08
N CYS A 200 -1.91 3.98 -10.11
CA CYS A 200 -1.20 5.20 -9.75
C CYS A 200 -0.32 5.72 -10.89
N ASP A 201 0.35 4.83 -11.62
CA ASP A 201 1.16 5.20 -12.78
C ASP A 201 0.32 5.87 -13.87
N SER A 202 -0.85 5.32 -14.17
CA SER A 202 -1.80 5.93 -15.12
C SER A 202 -2.34 7.26 -14.59
N LEU A 203 -2.79 7.30 -13.34
CA LEU A 203 -3.35 8.47 -12.71
C LEU A 203 -2.37 9.65 -12.70
N ALA A 204 -1.08 9.40 -12.47
CA ALA A 204 -0.06 10.46 -12.41
C ALA A 204 -0.03 11.31 -13.69
N TYR A 205 -0.21 10.69 -14.86
CA TYR A 205 -0.32 11.43 -16.13
C TYR A 205 -1.62 12.23 -16.25
N GLU A 206 -2.74 11.69 -15.75
CA GLU A 206 -4.04 12.34 -15.82
C GLU A 206 -4.11 13.62 -14.96
N ILE A 207 -3.41 13.61 -13.79
CA ILE A 207 -3.49 14.71 -12.82
C ILE A 207 -2.35 15.74 -12.94
N ALA A 208 -1.27 15.39 -13.63
CA ALA A 208 -0.13 16.31 -13.86
C ALA A 208 -0.52 17.68 -14.44
N PRO A 209 -1.45 17.79 -15.41
CA PRO A 209 -1.89 19.07 -15.94
C PRO A 209 -2.56 20.00 -14.91
N PHE A 210 -3.00 19.45 -13.78
CA PHE A 210 -3.60 20.19 -12.67
C PHE A 210 -2.62 20.52 -11.56
N ASN A 211 -1.32 20.24 -11.76
CA ASN A 211 -0.29 20.40 -10.74
C ASN A 211 -0.57 19.58 -9.44
N VAL A 212 -1.25 18.45 -9.58
CA VAL A 212 -1.43 17.47 -8.52
C VAL A 212 -0.33 16.43 -8.69
N LYS A 213 0.36 16.11 -7.60
CA LYS A 213 1.49 15.18 -7.55
C LYS A 213 1.05 13.84 -6.99
N LEU A 214 1.77 12.80 -7.35
CA LEU A 214 1.55 11.47 -6.81
C LEU A 214 2.90 10.83 -6.49
N THR A 215 3.04 10.25 -5.29
CA THR A 215 4.21 9.46 -4.87
C THR A 215 3.77 8.15 -4.26
N ILE A 216 4.39 7.06 -4.70
CA ILE A 216 4.25 5.73 -4.11
C ILE A 216 5.47 5.51 -3.19
N PHE A 217 5.22 5.18 -1.92
CA PHE A 217 6.24 4.76 -0.96
C PHE A 217 6.23 3.25 -0.87
N GLU A 218 7.33 2.62 -1.22
CA GLU A 218 7.52 1.18 -1.15
C GLU A 218 8.26 0.84 0.14
N CYS A 219 7.51 0.47 1.14
CA CYS A 219 8.04 0.14 2.46
C CYS A 219 8.44 -1.33 2.54
N SER A 220 9.23 -1.68 3.56
CA SER A 220 9.56 -3.06 3.86
C SER A 220 8.30 -3.91 4.14
N ILE A 221 8.44 -5.23 4.05
CA ILE A 221 7.35 -6.18 4.35
C ILE A 221 6.88 -5.99 5.78
N GLU A 222 7.78 -5.78 6.72
CA GLU A 222 7.46 -5.58 8.13
C GLU A 222 6.52 -4.39 8.33
N ILE A 223 6.83 -3.26 7.72
CA ILE A 223 5.97 -2.07 7.81
C ILE A 223 4.64 -2.32 7.10
N GLY A 224 4.63 -2.87 5.89
CA GLY A 224 3.41 -3.13 5.13
C GLY A 224 2.45 -4.10 5.83
N ILE A 225 2.97 -5.09 6.54
CA ILE A 225 2.19 -6.15 7.18
C ILE A 225 2.03 -5.89 8.68
N LEU A 226 3.13 -5.68 9.42
CA LEU A 226 3.09 -5.69 10.89
C LEU A 226 2.46 -4.43 11.50
N THR A 227 2.26 -3.37 10.75
CA THR A 227 1.54 -2.17 11.20
C THR A 227 0.05 -2.21 10.91
N ASN A 228 -0.44 -3.26 10.25
CA ASN A 228 -1.81 -3.38 9.77
C ASN A 228 -2.46 -4.70 10.22
N LEU A 229 -3.75 -4.86 9.91
CA LEU A 229 -4.47 -6.09 10.17
C LEU A 229 -3.89 -7.24 9.35
N VAL A 230 -3.57 -8.33 10.02
CA VAL A 230 -3.11 -9.57 9.39
C VAL A 230 -4.11 -10.69 9.67
N THR A 231 -4.51 -11.39 8.63
CA THR A 231 -5.35 -12.57 8.72
C THR A 231 -4.61 -13.76 8.13
N SER A 232 -4.40 -14.80 8.93
CA SER A 232 -3.76 -16.03 8.47
C SER A 232 -4.81 -17.11 8.27
N VAL A 233 -4.81 -17.71 7.08
CA VAL A 233 -5.64 -18.87 6.76
C VAL A 233 -4.89 -20.13 7.21
N PRO A 234 -5.57 -21.10 7.85
CA PRO A 234 -4.93 -22.32 8.33
C PRO A 234 -4.37 -23.19 7.19
N PRO A 235 -3.29 -23.95 7.44
CA PRO A 235 -2.67 -24.84 6.45
C PRO A 235 -3.50 -26.13 6.33
N ILE A 236 -4.47 -26.15 5.42
CA ILE A 236 -5.38 -27.28 5.21
C ILE A 236 -4.98 -28.21 4.06
N VAL A 237 -4.09 -27.76 3.17
CA VAL A 237 -3.67 -28.53 1.99
C VAL A 237 -2.36 -29.26 2.27
N PRO A 238 -2.35 -30.61 2.39
CA PRO A 238 -1.15 -31.38 2.75
C PRO A 238 0.03 -31.21 1.78
N ALA A 239 -0.24 -30.93 0.50
CA ALA A 239 0.79 -30.69 -0.50
C ALA A 239 1.68 -29.47 -0.18
N TYR A 240 1.22 -28.56 0.66
CA TYR A 240 1.98 -27.39 1.12
C TYR A 240 2.59 -27.61 2.51
N SER A 241 2.74 -28.85 2.96
CA SER A 241 3.46 -29.14 4.20
C SER A 241 4.96 -28.78 4.07
N PRO A 242 5.63 -28.37 5.15
CA PRO A 242 7.06 -27.99 5.12
C PRO A 242 7.99 -29.10 4.61
N SER A 243 7.57 -30.37 4.69
CA SER A 243 8.33 -31.53 4.20
C SER A 243 8.30 -31.69 2.68
N VAL A 244 7.38 -31.03 1.99
CA VAL A 244 7.13 -31.23 0.55
C VAL A 244 7.36 -29.94 -0.25
N ASN A 245 7.13 -28.77 0.35
CA ASN A 245 7.16 -27.48 -0.33
C ASN A 245 7.82 -26.41 0.52
N HIS A 246 8.57 -25.50 -0.11
CA HIS A 246 9.23 -24.37 0.56
C HIS A 246 8.32 -23.16 0.82
N ALA A 247 7.18 -23.03 0.12
CA ALA A 247 6.23 -21.95 0.34
C ALA A 247 5.72 -21.83 1.80
N PRO A 248 5.48 -22.93 2.55
CA PRO A 248 5.16 -22.88 3.96
C PRO A 248 6.25 -22.30 4.86
N LEU A 249 7.52 -22.34 4.44
CA LEU A 249 8.61 -21.71 5.22
C LEU A 249 8.38 -20.21 5.37
N PHE A 250 7.91 -19.54 4.32
CA PHE A 250 7.60 -18.12 4.37
C PHE A 250 6.43 -17.83 5.33
N ARG A 251 5.38 -18.67 5.34
CA ARG A 251 4.30 -18.60 6.34
C ARG A 251 4.84 -18.74 7.77
N VAL A 252 5.74 -19.69 8.01
CA VAL A 252 6.38 -19.89 9.32
C VAL A 252 7.18 -18.66 9.73
N LEU A 253 7.93 -18.05 8.80
CA LEU A 253 8.66 -16.80 9.05
C LEU A 253 7.71 -15.66 9.40
N LEU A 254 6.65 -15.46 8.61
CA LEU A 254 5.63 -14.44 8.88
C LEU A 254 4.94 -14.69 10.24
N ASN A 255 4.55 -15.93 10.54
CA ASN A 255 3.93 -16.27 11.81
C ASN A 255 4.87 -16.07 13.02
N ARG A 256 6.19 -16.20 12.83
CA ARG A 256 7.18 -15.87 13.87
C ARG A 256 7.35 -14.38 14.08
N LEU A 257 7.24 -13.59 13.01
CA LEU A 257 7.26 -12.13 13.09
C LEU A 257 6.01 -11.59 13.77
N ILE A 258 4.91 -12.36 13.75
CA ILE A 258 3.63 -11.99 14.35
C ILE A 258 3.34 -12.95 15.53
N PRO A 259 3.73 -12.61 16.77
CA PRO A 259 3.70 -13.54 17.92
C PRO A 259 2.33 -14.11 18.26
N ARG A 260 1.25 -13.50 17.78
CA ARG A 260 -0.13 -13.93 18.04
C ARG A 260 -0.70 -14.87 16.98
N LEU A 261 -0.01 -15.05 15.85
CA LEU A 261 -0.44 -16.03 14.86
C LEU A 261 0.01 -17.44 15.31
N PRO A 262 -0.87 -18.44 15.24
CA PRO A 262 -0.54 -19.79 15.68
C PRO A 262 0.57 -20.37 14.81
N ASN A 263 1.58 -20.96 15.45
CA ASN A 263 2.57 -21.77 14.75
C ASN A 263 1.86 -22.96 14.12
N SER A 264 2.03 -23.14 12.83
CA SER A 264 1.46 -24.26 12.07
C SER A 264 1.83 -25.65 12.64
N GLU A 265 2.96 -25.76 13.36
CA GLU A 265 3.40 -26.98 14.02
C GLU A 265 2.60 -27.32 15.29
N ALA A 266 2.13 -26.31 16.04
CA ALA A 266 1.33 -26.53 17.25
C ALA A 266 -0.11 -26.99 16.92
N GLN A 267 -0.67 -26.56 15.80
CA GLN A 267 -2.02 -26.98 15.37
C GLN A 267 -2.05 -28.42 14.84
N GLY A 268 -0.98 -28.89 14.22
CA GLY A 268 -0.87 -30.28 13.78
C GLY A 268 -0.86 -31.32 14.92
N GLN A 269 -0.51 -30.89 16.14
CA GLN A 269 -0.49 -31.78 17.32
C GLN A 269 -1.79 -31.72 18.15
N GLN A 270 -2.48 -30.58 18.19
CA GLN A 270 -3.75 -30.46 18.92
C GLN A 270 -4.93 -31.12 18.18
N ASN A 271 -4.93 -31.14 16.85
CA ASN A 271 -5.97 -31.82 16.05
C ASN A 271 -5.84 -33.37 16.00
N ARG A 272 -4.73 -33.94 16.49
CA ARG A 272 -4.61 -35.40 16.55
C ARG A 272 -5.42 -36.06 17.68
N ASN A 273 -5.96 -35.29 18.62
CA ASN A 273 -6.74 -35.80 19.77
C ASN A 273 -8.25 -35.54 19.65
N GLN A 274 -8.75 -34.99 18.54
CA GLN A 274 -10.19 -34.92 18.29
C GLN A 274 -10.63 -36.08 17.41
N ASN A 275 -11.68 -36.77 17.82
CA ASN A 275 -12.23 -37.95 17.17
C ASN A 275 -12.50 -37.68 15.65
N PRO A 276 -12.07 -38.56 14.75
CA PRO A 276 -12.31 -38.39 13.31
C PRO A 276 -13.71 -38.87 12.94
N GLY A 277 -14.74 -38.18 13.38
CA GLY A 277 -16.10 -38.71 13.22
C GLY A 277 -17.19 -37.78 12.74
N GLU A 278 -17.07 -36.48 12.88
CA GLU A 278 -18.21 -35.58 12.60
C GLU A 278 -17.94 -34.34 11.74
N ASP A 279 -16.68 -33.98 11.50
CA ASP A 279 -16.35 -32.89 10.60
C ASP A 279 -15.66 -33.43 9.34
N GLY A 280 -16.25 -33.21 8.20
CA GLY A 280 -15.67 -33.61 6.92
C GLY A 280 -14.27 -32.99 6.71
N PRO A 281 -13.44 -33.55 5.78
CA PRO A 281 -12.05 -33.14 5.58
C PRO A 281 -11.84 -31.66 5.20
N PHE A 282 -12.90 -30.88 5.17
CA PHE A 282 -12.95 -29.47 4.81
C PHE A 282 -13.58 -28.57 5.89
N SER A 283 -13.75 -29.04 7.13
CA SER A 283 -14.07 -28.13 8.24
C SER A 283 -12.90 -27.15 8.38
N VAL A 284 -13.13 -25.92 7.96
CA VAL A 284 -12.07 -24.89 7.96
C VAL A 284 -11.80 -24.51 9.41
N PRO A 285 -10.58 -24.78 9.94
CA PRO A 285 -10.19 -24.28 11.25
C PRO A 285 -10.37 -22.76 11.30
N GLU A 286 -10.58 -22.23 12.49
CA GLU A 286 -10.86 -20.82 12.71
C GLU A 286 -9.83 -19.92 12.04
N VAL A 287 -10.30 -18.96 11.23
CA VAL A 287 -9.48 -17.94 10.61
C VAL A 287 -9.10 -16.93 11.67
N ILE A 288 -7.80 -16.70 11.86
CA ILE A 288 -7.29 -15.80 12.89
C ILE A 288 -6.86 -14.48 12.26
N SER A 289 -7.47 -13.39 12.74
CA SER A 289 -7.10 -12.04 12.41
C SER A 289 -6.50 -11.35 13.62
N THR A 290 -5.35 -10.71 13.46
CA THR A 290 -4.69 -9.98 14.54
C THR A 290 -4.02 -8.71 14.04
N TYR A 291 -3.85 -7.75 14.96
CA TYR A 291 -2.92 -6.63 14.80
C TYR A 291 -1.67 -6.94 15.63
N PRO A 292 -0.51 -7.10 15.00
CA PRO A 292 0.72 -7.38 15.74
C PRO A 292 1.17 -6.15 16.52
N PRO A 293 1.71 -6.35 17.74
CA PRO A 293 2.31 -5.22 18.48
C PRO A 293 3.62 -4.78 17.82
N LEU A 294 3.80 -3.48 17.69
CA LEU A 294 5.07 -2.87 17.32
C LEU A 294 5.98 -2.79 18.55
N SER A 295 6.48 -3.91 19.02
CA SER A 295 7.21 -3.97 20.29
C SER A 295 8.73 -4.15 20.15
N SER A 296 9.27 -4.30 18.93
CA SER A 296 10.70 -4.49 18.73
C SER A 296 11.39 -3.18 18.32
N ALA A 297 12.59 -2.95 18.84
CA ALA A 297 13.42 -1.81 18.45
C ALA A 297 13.66 -1.72 16.93
N HIS A 298 13.70 -2.86 16.26
CA HIS A 298 13.83 -2.92 14.81
C HIS A 298 12.62 -2.29 14.09
N LEU A 299 11.39 -2.64 14.51
CA LEU A 299 10.16 -2.06 13.94
C LEU A 299 10.04 -0.57 14.24
N GLU A 300 10.53 -0.12 15.39
CA GLU A 300 10.60 1.31 15.72
C GLU A 300 11.51 2.06 14.75
N VAL A 301 12.68 1.51 14.44
CA VAL A 301 13.61 2.10 13.46
C VAL A 301 12.98 2.15 12.07
N LEU A 302 12.39 1.05 11.58
CA LEU A 302 11.73 1.00 10.28
C LEU A 302 10.54 1.97 10.19
N THR A 303 9.78 2.09 11.27
CA THR A 303 8.68 3.07 11.36
C THR A 303 9.22 4.49 11.31
N ALA A 304 10.28 4.80 12.05
CA ALA A 304 10.91 6.12 12.06
C ALA A 304 11.46 6.47 10.66
N GLU A 305 12.11 5.54 9.99
CA GLU A 305 12.62 5.70 8.62
C GLU A 305 11.47 5.97 7.62
N THR A 306 10.38 5.22 7.74
CA THR A 306 9.18 5.41 6.90
C THR A 306 8.55 6.79 7.14
N VAL A 307 8.38 7.18 8.40
CA VAL A 307 7.83 8.49 8.79
C VAL A 307 8.72 9.63 8.30
N TYR A 308 10.04 9.46 8.42
CA TYR A 308 11.00 10.43 7.89
C TYR A 308 10.85 10.61 6.39
N ALA A 309 10.77 9.51 5.62
CA ALA A 309 10.57 9.58 4.17
C ALA A 309 9.25 10.27 3.81
N ILE A 310 8.15 9.93 4.49
CA ILE A 310 6.83 10.55 4.28
C ILE A 310 6.89 12.06 4.54
N THR A 311 7.49 12.48 5.65
CA THR A 311 7.55 13.90 6.01
C THR A 311 8.50 14.69 5.11
N ALA A 312 9.62 14.10 4.67
CA ALA A 312 10.58 14.74 3.78
C ALA A 312 10.05 14.95 2.35
N ILE A 313 9.17 14.06 1.89
CA ILE A 313 8.64 14.09 0.51
C ILE A 313 7.25 14.76 0.47
N GLY A 314 6.49 14.68 1.57
CA GLY A 314 5.14 15.22 1.66
C GLY A 314 5.07 16.70 1.30
N GLY A 315 4.39 17.03 0.20
CA GLY A 315 4.28 18.39 -0.31
C GLY A 315 5.56 18.98 -0.90
N HIS A 316 6.55 18.13 -1.25
CA HIS A 316 7.72 18.59 -1.99
C HIS A 316 7.33 19.15 -3.36
N GLU A 317 8.04 20.16 -3.86
CA GLU A 317 7.74 20.79 -5.14
C GLU A 317 7.86 19.81 -6.31
N ASN A 318 8.92 19.01 -6.32
CA ASN A 318 9.18 17.97 -7.31
C ASN A 318 9.43 16.63 -6.60
N PRO A 319 8.37 15.96 -6.12
CA PRO A 319 8.55 14.68 -5.44
C PRO A 319 8.84 13.56 -6.44
N PRO A 320 9.51 12.49 -6.03
CA PRO A 320 9.67 11.31 -6.87
C PRO A 320 8.31 10.62 -7.09
N SER A 321 8.13 9.98 -8.24
CA SER A 321 6.94 9.14 -8.49
C SER A 321 6.92 7.89 -7.61
N ARG A 322 8.11 7.33 -7.33
CA ARG A 322 8.32 6.21 -6.40
C ARG A 322 9.47 6.50 -5.46
N HIS A 323 9.33 6.07 -4.22
CA HIS A 323 10.36 6.13 -3.20
C HIS A 323 10.41 4.82 -2.41
N ILE A 324 11.51 4.09 -2.58
CA ILE A 324 11.74 2.85 -1.83
C ILE A 324 12.36 3.22 -0.49
N VAL A 325 11.70 2.82 0.59
CA VAL A 325 12.13 3.09 1.95
C VAL A 325 13.06 1.97 2.42
N GLY A 326 14.22 2.36 2.96
CA GLY A 326 15.20 1.44 3.52
C GLY A 326 16.17 0.84 2.50
N GLN A 327 17.38 0.57 2.97
CA GLN A 327 18.46 0.03 2.11
C GLN A 327 18.17 -1.39 1.64
N GLU A 328 17.57 -2.22 2.47
CA GLU A 328 17.23 -3.61 2.12
C GLU A 328 16.15 -3.66 1.04
N GLY A 329 15.14 -2.79 1.13
CA GLY A 329 14.13 -2.64 0.11
C GLY A 329 14.73 -2.23 -1.24
N VAL A 330 15.61 -1.23 -1.22
CA VAL A 330 16.34 -0.77 -2.43
C VAL A 330 17.17 -1.90 -3.05
N ALA A 331 17.88 -2.68 -2.24
CA ALA A 331 18.69 -3.80 -2.71
C ALA A 331 17.82 -4.88 -3.37
N SER A 332 16.72 -5.26 -2.72
CA SER A 332 15.79 -6.30 -3.20
C SER A 332 15.12 -5.91 -4.52
N VAL A 333 14.64 -4.68 -4.63
CA VAL A 333 14.02 -4.19 -5.88
C VAL A 333 15.04 -4.09 -7.01
N LYS A 334 16.27 -3.62 -6.73
CA LYS A 334 17.35 -3.60 -7.74
C LYS A 334 17.69 -4.99 -8.27
N GLU A 335 17.77 -5.99 -7.38
CA GLU A 335 18.06 -7.37 -7.80
C GLU A 335 16.93 -7.92 -8.67
N LYS A 336 15.66 -7.67 -8.32
CA LYS A 336 14.51 -8.05 -9.15
C LYS A 336 14.56 -7.41 -10.53
N LEU A 337 14.83 -6.11 -10.61
CA LEU A 337 14.92 -5.40 -11.89
C LEU A 337 16.07 -5.93 -12.75
N LYS A 338 17.20 -6.27 -12.13
CA LYS A 338 18.32 -6.91 -12.81
C LYS A 338 17.91 -8.26 -13.41
N THR A 339 17.29 -9.14 -12.62
CA THR A 339 16.77 -10.43 -13.09
C THR A 339 15.84 -10.28 -14.28
N VAL A 340 14.88 -9.33 -14.21
CA VAL A 340 13.95 -9.07 -15.31
C VAL A 340 14.69 -8.59 -16.57
N SER A 341 15.71 -7.74 -16.42
CA SER A 341 16.53 -7.27 -17.55
C SER A 341 17.29 -8.42 -18.20
N GLU A 342 17.90 -9.31 -17.41
CA GLU A 342 18.59 -10.50 -17.89
C GLU A 342 17.65 -11.46 -18.65
N GLU A 343 16.46 -11.72 -18.09
CA GLU A 343 15.43 -12.54 -18.76
C GLU A 343 14.97 -11.93 -20.09
N LEU A 344 14.82 -10.61 -20.17
CA LEU A 344 14.50 -9.92 -21.43
C LEU A 344 15.61 -10.06 -22.48
N GLU A 345 16.87 -9.95 -22.06
CA GLU A 345 18.01 -10.12 -22.97
C GLU A 345 18.14 -11.54 -23.49
N ASP A 346 17.94 -12.55 -22.65
CA ASP A 346 18.01 -13.96 -23.02
C ASP A 346 16.98 -14.35 -24.08
N PHE A 347 15.79 -13.71 -24.09
CA PHE A 347 14.68 -14.01 -24.98
C PHE A 347 14.42 -12.93 -26.04
N ILE A 348 15.32 -11.96 -26.21
CA ILE A 348 15.14 -10.82 -27.12
C ILE A 348 14.86 -11.25 -28.57
N GLN A 349 15.50 -12.32 -29.04
CA GLN A 349 15.30 -12.85 -30.40
C GLN A 349 13.86 -13.37 -30.61
N SER A 350 13.26 -13.95 -29.57
CA SER A 350 11.88 -14.41 -29.60
C SER A 350 10.89 -13.24 -29.62
N SER A 351 11.24 -12.13 -28.98
CA SER A 351 10.43 -10.91 -28.97
C SER A 351 10.36 -10.25 -30.35
N PHE A 352 11.47 -10.24 -31.12
CA PHE A 352 11.49 -9.67 -32.46
C PHE A 352 10.86 -10.57 -33.55
N ALA A 353 10.66 -11.85 -33.27
CA ALA A 353 10.03 -12.78 -34.23
C ALA A 353 8.59 -12.39 -34.61
N VAL A 354 7.95 -11.52 -33.82
CA VAL A 354 6.56 -11.06 -34.02
C VAL A 354 6.50 -9.65 -34.64
N ASP A 355 7.63 -8.96 -34.76
CA ASP A 355 7.67 -7.67 -35.44
C ASP A 355 7.34 -7.88 -36.91
N PHE A 356 6.19 -7.36 -37.35
CA PHE A 356 5.85 -7.28 -38.75
C PHE A 356 6.94 -6.47 -39.43
N ALA A 357 7.68 -7.10 -40.37
CA ALA A 357 8.65 -6.41 -41.17
C ALA A 357 7.96 -5.16 -41.77
N ALA A 358 8.47 -4.00 -41.48
CA ALA A 358 7.96 -2.74 -42.01
C ALA A 358 8.03 -2.63 -43.55
N ASP A 359 8.55 -3.67 -44.20
CA ASP A 359 8.73 -3.82 -45.65
C ASP A 359 7.63 -4.57 -46.38
N SER A 360 6.51 -4.88 -45.75
CA SER A 360 5.37 -5.37 -46.56
C SER A 360 4.87 -4.18 -47.40
N ALA A 361 4.94 -4.35 -48.72
CA ALA A 361 4.57 -3.37 -49.74
C ALA A 361 3.07 -2.92 -49.68
N ALA A 362 2.33 -3.37 -48.66
CA ALA A 362 0.94 -3.05 -48.41
C ALA A 362 0.70 -1.69 -47.71
N CYS A 363 1.73 -1.00 -47.20
CA CYS A 363 1.61 0.30 -46.50
C CYS A 363 2.19 1.47 -47.28
N ARG A 364 2.45 1.37 -48.56
CA ARG A 364 2.81 2.55 -49.37
C ARG A 364 1.54 3.30 -49.72
N PRO A 365 1.38 4.60 -49.36
CA PRO A 365 0.30 5.40 -49.91
C PRO A 365 0.43 5.44 -51.43
N PRO A 366 -0.69 5.45 -52.21
CA PRO A 366 -0.64 5.53 -53.66
C PRO A 366 0.18 6.76 -54.05
N LYS A 367 1.14 6.58 -54.95
CA LYS A 367 1.89 7.71 -55.52
C LYS A 367 0.91 8.56 -56.30
N ASP A 368 0.65 9.75 -55.86
CA ASP A 368 -0.01 10.79 -56.66
C ASP A 368 0.85 11.05 -57.92
N GLY A 369 0.31 10.75 -59.05
CA GLY A 369 0.90 11.17 -60.32
C GLY A 369 0.84 10.13 -61.44
N ASP A 370 -0.35 9.83 -61.97
CA ASP A 370 -0.46 9.55 -63.38
C ASP A 370 -1.87 9.95 -63.87
N THR A 371 -2.06 11.25 -64.07
CA THR A 371 -3.15 11.80 -64.86
C THR A 371 -2.69 11.87 -66.34
N SER A 372 -2.75 10.72 -67.00
CA SER A 372 -2.76 10.73 -68.50
C SER A 372 -4.13 11.17 -68.95
N MET A 373 -4.24 12.40 -69.39
CA MET A 373 -5.38 12.90 -70.19
C MET A 373 -5.52 12.09 -71.45
N GLY A 374 -6.50 11.18 -71.46
CA GLY A 374 -6.99 10.55 -72.68
C GLY A 374 -8.00 11.47 -73.33
N GLY A 375 -7.65 12.09 -74.47
CA GLY A 375 -8.54 12.92 -75.27
C GLY A 375 -9.74 12.12 -75.76
N ILE A 376 -10.88 12.77 -75.73
CA ILE A 376 -12.09 12.38 -76.45
C ILE A 376 -12.12 13.24 -77.69
N GLU A 377 -11.87 12.63 -78.85
CA GLU A 377 -12.33 13.11 -80.13
C GLU A 377 -13.62 12.40 -80.53
N GLN A 378 -14.62 13.20 -80.89
CA GLN A 378 -15.90 12.99 -81.56
C GLN A 378 -17.04 12.48 -80.67
#